data_7cee166a6787ecf43ba3d5340b6a19ae
#
_entry.id   7cee166a6787ecf43ba3d5340b6a19ae
#
_cell.length_a   1.000
_cell.length_b   1.000
_cell.length_c   1.000
_cell.angle_alpha   90.00
_cell.angle_beta   90.00
_cell.angle_gamma   90.00
#
_symmetry.space_group_name_H-M   'P 1'
#
loop_
_entity.id
_entity.type
_entity.pdbx_description
1 polymer ?
#
loop_
_entity_poly.entity_id
_entity_poly.type
_entity_poly.pdbx_seq_one_letter_code
_entity_poly.pdbx_strand_id
1 'polypeptide(L)'
;MNLAALHGHAAANWLQTLLLVGALLAIGGLAGFVLFGESGLWMAFATTLLTLVLEPLAVTRLTLALYLARPIEPAAAPQLWRTLGTLAERAGLPVAPVPYYIPSPMVNAFTVGNRRQSVVALTDGLLARLTPRELAAVLAHEIAHIAHDDLKVMNLADYVSRLTGVYALVGQVLILLYLPAWLFGGVDLPWLGLLILVFSPHLALLAQLGLSRVREFDADLAAARLTGDPHALASALAKIEQISRTWRAWLLPGWGNPEPSWLRTHPATEERIRRLLALDLPAPADSGPLPAFTPAAANVRRVPRWYPGGIWR
;
A
#
# COMPACT_ATOMS: atom_id res chain seq x y z
N MET A 1 3.34 25.60 1.94
CA MET A 1 4.21 24.48 2.35
C MET A 1 5.66 24.99 2.40
N ASN A 2 6.40 24.81 3.50
CA ASN A 2 7.73 25.38 3.71
C ASN A 2 8.77 24.58 2.91
N LEU A 3 9.64 25.24 2.10
CA LEU A 3 10.69 24.61 1.28
C LEU A 3 11.63 23.70 2.12
N ALA A 4 11.94 24.09 3.35
CA ALA A 4 12.77 23.29 4.26
C ALA A 4 12.12 21.95 4.62
N ALA A 5 10.81 21.90 4.80
CA ALA A 5 10.07 20.65 5.05
C ALA A 5 10.09 19.73 3.81
N LEU A 6 9.96 20.30 2.60
CA LEU A 6 10.05 19.52 1.35
C LEU A 6 11.42 18.87 1.15
N HIS A 7 12.51 19.59 1.46
CA HIS A 7 13.85 19.02 1.38
C HIS A 7 14.09 17.93 2.43
N GLY A 8 13.53 18.07 3.63
CA GLY A 8 13.59 17.04 4.68
C GLY A 8 12.90 15.75 4.26
N HIS A 9 11.70 15.84 3.68
CA HIS A 9 10.97 14.67 3.17
C HIS A 9 11.70 13.99 2.00
N ALA A 10 12.24 14.77 1.05
CA ALA A 10 12.99 14.23 -0.07
C ALA A 10 14.25 13.46 0.39
N ALA A 11 15.01 14.01 1.34
CA ALA A 11 16.20 13.35 1.90
C ALA A 11 15.83 12.05 2.64
N ALA A 12 14.75 12.08 3.45
CA ALA A 12 14.25 10.91 4.13
C ALA A 12 13.80 9.82 3.12
N ASN A 13 13.08 10.18 2.08
CA ASN A 13 12.64 9.27 1.03
C ASN A 13 13.82 8.64 0.28
N TRP A 14 14.89 9.41 -0.01
CA TRP A 14 16.11 8.91 -0.62
C TRP A 14 16.84 7.90 0.27
N LEU A 15 17.03 8.25 1.56
CA LEU A 15 17.65 7.34 2.53
C LEU A 15 16.87 6.02 2.65
N GLN A 16 15.56 6.12 2.70
CA GLN A 16 14.67 4.94 2.78
C GLN A 16 14.74 4.08 1.52
N THR A 17 14.77 4.69 0.34
CA THR A 17 14.95 3.97 -0.91
C THR A 17 16.28 3.20 -0.90
N LEU A 18 17.37 3.86 -0.50
CA LEU A 18 18.68 3.21 -0.40
C LEU A 18 18.69 2.05 0.60
N LEU A 19 18.05 2.21 1.76
CA LEU A 19 17.95 1.15 2.77
C LEU A 19 17.13 -0.04 2.27
N LEU A 20 16.01 0.18 1.59
CA LEU A 20 15.17 -0.88 1.02
C LEU A 20 15.89 -1.63 -0.11
N VAL A 21 16.51 -0.90 -1.03
CA VAL A 21 17.30 -1.51 -2.12
C VAL A 21 18.49 -2.27 -1.55
N GLY A 22 19.21 -1.67 -0.59
CA GLY A 22 20.34 -2.30 0.09
C GLY A 22 19.94 -3.59 0.83
N ALA A 23 18.81 -3.56 1.55
CA ALA A 23 18.27 -4.74 2.22
C ALA A 23 17.91 -5.85 1.22
N LEU A 24 17.26 -5.50 0.11
CA LEU A 24 16.89 -6.45 -0.94
C LEU A 24 18.13 -7.09 -1.59
N LEU A 25 19.12 -6.28 -1.94
CA LEU A 25 20.39 -6.75 -2.49
C LEU A 25 21.15 -7.65 -1.51
N ALA A 26 21.17 -7.27 -0.21
CA ALA A 26 21.82 -8.06 0.83
C ALA A 26 21.12 -9.41 1.03
N ILE A 27 19.78 -9.42 1.13
CA ILE A 27 19.01 -10.67 1.30
C ILE A 27 19.19 -11.58 0.08
N GLY A 28 18.95 -11.07 -1.12
CA GLY A 28 19.05 -11.83 -2.36
C GLY A 28 20.48 -12.27 -2.65
N GLY A 29 21.44 -11.34 -2.50
CA GLY A 29 22.86 -11.62 -2.74
C GLY A 29 23.43 -12.65 -1.78
N LEU A 30 23.13 -12.53 -0.47
CA LEU A 30 23.60 -13.49 0.53
C LEU A 30 22.98 -14.88 0.33
N ALA A 31 21.68 -14.95 0.06
CA ALA A 31 21.00 -16.20 -0.27
C ALA A 31 21.57 -16.83 -1.54
N GLY A 32 21.75 -16.05 -2.62
CA GLY A 32 22.34 -16.49 -3.86
C GLY A 32 23.76 -17.01 -3.68
N PHE A 33 24.60 -16.28 -2.94
CA PHE A 33 25.97 -16.68 -2.64
C PHE A 33 26.06 -18.01 -1.86
N VAL A 34 25.23 -18.14 -0.83
CA VAL A 34 25.23 -19.37 -0.01
C VAL A 34 24.70 -20.58 -0.78
N LEU A 35 23.74 -20.39 -1.70
CA LEU A 35 23.14 -21.48 -2.47
C LEU A 35 23.98 -21.88 -3.70
N PHE A 36 24.56 -20.92 -4.40
CA PHE A 36 25.16 -21.10 -5.72
C PHE A 36 26.55 -20.45 -5.86
N GLY A 37 27.15 -20.01 -4.73
CA GLY A 37 28.45 -19.34 -4.75
C GLY A 37 28.43 -17.99 -5.45
N GLU A 38 29.53 -17.61 -6.06
CA GLU A 38 29.71 -16.31 -6.74
C GLU A 38 28.72 -16.12 -7.89
N SER A 39 28.40 -17.15 -8.65
CA SER A 39 27.40 -17.08 -9.72
C SER A 39 26.01 -16.74 -9.20
N GLY A 40 25.62 -17.28 -8.05
CA GLY A 40 24.35 -16.97 -7.40
C GLY A 40 24.26 -15.52 -6.91
N LEU A 41 25.38 -14.97 -6.41
CA LEU A 41 25.48 -13.56 -6.04
C LEU A 41 25.20 -12.64 -7.24
N TRP A 42 25.87 -12.86 -8.35
CA TRP A 42 25.71 -12.06 -9.55
C TRP A 42 24.32 -12.20 -10.17
N MET A 43 23.76 -13.41 -10.18
CA MET A 43 22.38 -13.65 -10.62
C MET A 43 21.38 -12.88 -9.75
N ALA A 44 21.53 -12.87 -8.43
CA ALA A 44 20.66 -12.13 -7.53
C ALA A 44 20.74 -10.62 -7.77
N PHE A 45 21.93 -10.07 -8.00
CA PHE A 45 22.10 -8.67 -8.33
C PHE A 45 21.48 -8.32 -9.69
N ALA A 46 21.74 -9.14 -10.73
CA ALA A 46 21.19 -8.90 -12.05
C ALA A 46 19.64 -8.95 -12.06
N THR A 47 19.05 -9.94 -11.39
CA THR A 47 17.61 -10.07 -11.30
C THR A 47 16.98 -8.93 -10.48
N THR A 48 17.60 -8.53 -9.37
CA THR A 48 17.14 -7.40 -8.58
C THR A 48 17.20 -6.09 -9.37
N LEU A 49 18.32 -5.81 -10.05
CA LEU A 49 18.47 -4.61 -10.86
C LEU A 49 17.48 -4.59 -12.02
N LEU A 50 17.33 -5.71 -12.75
CA LEU A 50 16.38 -5.82 -13.86
C LEU A 50 14.96 -5.53 -13.39
N THR A 51 14.57 -6.08 -12.25
CA THR A 51 13.22 -5.90 -11.71
C THR A 51 13.00 -4.45 -11.24
N LEU A 52 13.98 -3.81 -10.61
CA LEU A 52 13.91 -2.41 -10.23
C LEU A 52 13.78 -1.46 -11.44
N VAL A 53 14.38 -1.82 -12.57
CA VAL A 53 14.24 -1.04 -13.82
C VAL A 53 12.88 -1.25 -14.49
N LEU A 54 12.33 -2.46 -14.41
CA LEU A 54 11.03 -2.78 -15.01
C LEU A 54 9.83 -2.36 -14.16
N GLU A 55 10.03 -2.19 -12.84
CA GLU A 55 8.98 -1.88 -11.88
C GLU A 55 8.14 -0.64 -12.25
N PRO A 56 8.72 0.53 -12.61
CA PRO A 56 7.91 1.74 -12.86
C PRO A 56 6.93 1.59 -14.03
N LEU A 57 7.24 0.71 -14.99
CA LEU A 57 6.44 0.52 -16.20
C LEU A 57 5.31 -0.49 -16.02
N ALA A 58 5.49 -1.46 -15.14
CA ALA A 58 4.60 -2.60 -14.99
C ALA A 58 3.65 -2.50 -13.79
N VAL A 59 4.11 -1.88 -12.67
CA VAL A 59 3.43 -1.99 -11.37
C VAL A 59 2.05 -1.37 -11.39
N THR A 60 1.88 -0.15 -11.88
CA THR A 60 0.56 0.49 -11.87
C THR A 60 -0.47 -0.31 -12.66
N ARG A 61 -0.12 -0.71 -13.90
CA ARG A 61 -1.05 -1.46 -14.77
C ARG A 61 -1.32 -2.85 -14.24
N LEU A 62 -0.26 -3.55 -13.80
CA LEU A 62 -0.37 -4.91 -13.27
C LEU A 62 -1.17 -4.91 -11.95
N THR A 63 -0.90 -3.98 -11.04
CA THR A 63 -1.64 -3.87 -9.78
C THR A 63 -3.12 -3.63 -10.06
N LEU A 64 -3.47 -2.65 -10.90
CA LEU A 64 -4.86 -2.38 -11.25
C LEU A 64 -5.53 -3.57 -11.93
N ALA A 65 -4.83 -4.29 -12.80
CA ALA A 65 -5.35 -5.49 -13.47
C ALA A 65 -5.58 -6.64 -12.48
N LEU A 66 -4.65 -6.90 -11.55
CA LEU A 66 -4.77 -7.94 -10.53
C LEU A 66 -5.97 -7.70 -9.59
N TYR A 67 -6.26 -6.44 -9.29
CA TYR A 67 -7.43 -6.07 -8.47
C TYR A 67 -8.71 -5.89 -9.29
N LEU A 68 -8.70 -6.16 -10.60
CA LEU A 68 -9.83 -5.92 -11.51
C LEU A 68 -10.36 -4.49 -11.42
N ALA A 69 -9.46 -3.54 -11.18
CA ALA A 69 -9.77 -2.14 -10.99
C ALA A 69 -10.29 -1.52 -12.29
N ARG A 70 -11.33 -0.69 -12.20
CA ARG A 70 -11.96 -0.02 -13.33
C ARG A 70 -11.99 1.49 -13.08
N PRO A 71 -11.70 2.32 -14.08
CA PRO A 71 -11.80 3.76 -13.91
C PRO A 71 -13.26 4.15 -13.61
N ILE A 72 -13.41 5.09 -12.69
CA ILE A 72 -14.72 5.70 -12.40
C ILE A 72 -14.87 6.92 -13.29
N GLU A 73 -15.82 6.91 -14.18
CA GLU A 73 -16.07 8.03 -15.09
C GLU A 73 -16.61 9.26 -14.33
N PRO A 74 -16.27 10.49 -14.75
CA PRO A 74 -16.77 11.71 -14.11
C PRO A 74 -18.29 11.78 -14.06
N ALA A 75 -18.99 11.30 -15.10
CA ALA A 75 -20.44 11.26 -15.14
C ALA A 75 -21.06 10.29 -14.14
N ALA A 76 -20.34 9.19 -13.78
CA ALA A 76 -20.82 8.19 -12.83
C ALA A 76 -20.69 8.65 -11.36
N ALA A 77 -19.70 9.49 -11.05
CA ALA A 77 -19.45 9.97 -9.70
C ALA A 77 -18.93 11.42 -9.69
N PRO A 78 -19.75 12.41 -10.13
CA PRO A 78 -19.28 13.78 -10.29
C PRO A 78 -18.84 14.44 -8.98
N GLN A 79 -19.41 14.03 -7.86
CA GLN A 79 -19.03 14.54 -6.54
C GLN A 79 -17.65 14.02 -6.10
N LEU A 80 -17.34 12.75 -6.34
CA LEU A 80 -16.03 12.17 -6.06
C LEU A 80 -14.93 12.90 -6.84
N TRP A 81 -15.16 13.14 -8.14
CA TRP A 81 -14.23 13.88 -8.97
C TRP A 81 -14.01 15.32 -8.50
N ARG A 82 -15.09 16.01 -8.11
CA ARG A 82 -14.97 17.36 -7.53
C ARG A 82 -14.19 17.36 -6.22
N THR A 83 -14.48 16.41 -5.33
CA THR A 83 -13.74 16.27 -4.06
C THR A 83 -12.25 16.02 -4.29
N LEU A 84 -11.91 15.10 -5.21
CA LEU A 84 -10.51 14.84 -5.57
C LEU A 84 -9.83 16.06 -6.20
N GLY A 85 -10.52 16.79 -7.08
CA GLY A 85 -10.02 18.04 -7.66
C GLY A 85 -9.71 19.09 -6.61
N THR A 86 -10.68 19.37 -5.73
CA THR A 86 -10.50 20.34 -4.64
C THR A 86 -9.36 19.96 -3.69
N LEU A 87 -9.28 18.68 -3.31
CA LEU A 87 -8.21 18.20 -2.43
C LEU A 87 -6.84 18.27 -3.11
N ALA A 88 -6.77 17.94 -4.39
CA ALA A 88 -5.54 18.03 -5.19
C ALA A 88 -5.05 19.47 -5.33
N GLU A 89 -5.96 20.41 -5.61
CA GLU A 89 -5.65 21.85 -5.65
C GLU A 89 -5.11 22.35 -4.31
N ARG A 90 -5.79 22.02 -3.20
CA ARG A 90 -5.33 22.38 -1.84
C ARG A 90 -3.96 21.78 -1.51
N ALA A 91 -3.68 20.58 -1.99
CA ALA A 91 -2.39 19.91 -1.80
C ALA A 91 -1.30 20.41 -2.75
N GLY A 92 -1.60 21.29 -3.70
CA GLY A 92 -0.65 21.80 -4.69
C GLY A 92 -0.21 20.74 -5.70
N LEU A 93 -1.08 19.80 -6.04
CA LEU A 93 -0.82 18.82 -7.08
C LEU A 93 -1.08 19.41 -8.47
N PRO A 94 -0.24 19.11 -9.47
CA PRO A 94 -0.43 19.61 -10.84
C PRO A 94 -1.63 18.98 -11.54
N VAL A 95 -2.02 17.76 -11.13
CA VAL A 95 -3.13 17.00 -11.71
C VAL A 95 -3.83 16.23 -10.59
N ALA A 96 -5.17 16.23 -10.61
CA ALA A 96 -5.95 15.41 -9.69
C ALA A 96 -5.80 13.91 -10.02
N PRO A 97 -5.71 13.02 -9.03
CA PRO A 97 -5.62 11.59 -9.25
C PRO A 97 -6.93 11.05 -9.86
N VAL A 98 -6.80 10.05 -10.74
CA VAL A 98 -7.94 9.38 -11.36
C VAL A 98 -8.51 8.34 -10.40
N PRO A 99 -9.81 8.39 -10.05
CA PRO A 99 -10.41 7.39 -9.19
C PRO A 99 -10.69 6.09 -9.94
N TYR A 100 -10.36 4.95 -9.31
CA TYR A 100 -10.66 3.61 -9.79
C TYR A 100 -11.50 2.86 -8.77
N TYR A 101 -12.44 2.07 -9.27
CA TYR A 101 -13.28 1.17 -8.48
C TYR A 101 -12.68 -0.24 -8.47
N ILE A 102 -12.65 -0.87 -7.29
CA ILE A 102 -12.25 -2.26 -7.10
C ILE A 102 -13.43 -3.06 -6.55
N PRO A 103 -13.87 -4.15 -7.24
CA PRO A 103 -14.99 -4.98 -6.80
C PRO A 103 -14.57 -5.91 -5.65
N SER A 104 -14.25 -5.33 -4.50
CA SER A 104 -13.84 -6.07 -3.30
C SER A 104 -14.66 -5.62 -2.09
N PRO A 105 -15.16 -6.56 -1.26
CA PRO A 105 -15.89 -6.24 -0.03
C PRO A 105 -14.98 -5.73 1.10
N MET A 106 -13.67 -5.80 0.93
CA MET A 106 -12.70 -5.24 1.87
C MET A 106 -12.82 -3.73 1.93
N VAL A 107 -12.52 -3.15 3.10
CA VAL A 107 -12.54 -1.69 3.29
C VAL A 107 -11.14 -1.16 3.10
N ASN A 108 -10.82 -0.70 1.89
CA ASN A 108 -9.49 -0.26 1.53
C ASN A 108 -9.50 0.85 0.47
N ALA A 109 -8.50 1.74 0.55
CA ALA A 109 -8.11 2.65 -0.51
C ALA A 109 -6.59 2.57 -0.66
N PHE A 110 -6.07 2.80 -1.84
CA PHE A 110 -4.64 2.96 -2.07
C PHE A 110 -4.36 3.78 -3.31
N THR A 111 -3.19 4.38 -3.33
CA THR A 111 -2.74 5.22 -4.44
C THR A 111 -1.52 4.61 -5.13
N VAL A 112 -1.51 4.65 -6.45
CA VAL A 112 -0.36 4.25 -7.29
C VAL A 112 -0.03 5.32 -8.30
N GLY A 113 1.23 5.41 -8.69
CA GLY A 113 1.72 6.37 -9.69
C GLY A 113 2.66 7.41 -9.11
N ASN A 114 2.55 8.65 -9.58
CA ASN A 114 3.40 9.77 -9.17
C ASN A 114 2.61 11.09 -9.18
N ARG A 115 3.26 12.22 -8.83
CA ARG A 115 2.58 13.54 -8.77
C ARG A 115 1.92 13.99 -10.07
N ARG A 116 2.34 13.50 -11.24
CA ARG A 116 1.79 13.88 -12.56
C ARG A 116 0.76 12.88 -13.08
N GLN A 117 0.90 11.62 -12.67
CA GLN A 117 0.01 10.54 -13.10
C GLN A 117 -0.22 9.61 -11.91
N SER A 118 -1.29 9.83 -11.21
CA SER A 118 -1.68 9.02 -10.05
C SER A 118 -3.12 8.51 -10.19
N VAL A 119 -3.34 7.38 -9.57
CA VAL A 119 -4.63 6.69 -9.49
C VAL A 119 -4.93 6.44 -8.03
N VAL A 120 -6.13 6.79 -7.59
CA VAL A 120 -6.66 6.40 -6.28
C VAL A 120 -7.66 5.27 -6.48
N ALA A 121 -7.33 4.09 -5.99
CA ALA A 121 -8.18 2.91 -6.08
C ALA A 121 -9.02 2.77 -4.81
N LEU A 122 -10.34 2.60 -4.99
CA LEU A 122 -11.35 2.56 -3.93
C LEU A 122 -12.10 1.24 -4.02
N THR A 123 -12.15 0.50 -2.92
CA THR A 123 -12.89 -0.75 -2.87
C THR A 123 -14.39 -0.53 -2.67
N ASP A 124 -15.21 -1.48 -3.14
CA ASP A 124 -16.65 -1.49 -2.90
C ASP A 124 -16.98 -1.41 -1.39
N GLY A 125 -16.22 -2.18 -0.59
CA GLY A 125 -16.38 -2.18 0.86
C GLY A 125 -16.12 -0.83 1.51
N LEU A 126 -15.14 -0.06 1.02
CA LEU A 126 -14.86 1.30 1.50
C LEU A 126 -16.00 2.25 1.17
N LEU A 127 -16.43 2.25 -0.10
CA LEU A 127 -17.50 3.12 -0.59
C LEU A 127 -18.84 2.84 0.08
N ALA A 128 -19.09 1.59 0.50
CA ALA A 128 -20.33 1.19 1.17
C ALA A 128 -20.36 1.52 2.67
N ARG A 129 -19.20 1.70 3.32
CA ARG A 129 -19.12 1.77 4.79
C ARG A 129 -18.71 3.12 5.35
N LEU A 130 -18.00 3.91 4.57
CA LEU A 130 -17.60 5.24 4.99
C LEU A 130 -18.68 6.28 4.64
N THR A 131 -18.90 7.19 5.57
CA THR A 131 -19.69 8.39 5.29
C THR A 131 -18.93 9.30 4.30
N PRO A 132 -19.61 10.23 3.64
CA PRO A 132 -18.97 11.19 2.75
C PRO A 132 -17.80 11.97 3.38
N ARG A 133 -17.95 12.36 4.64
CA ARG A 133 -16.91 13.08 5.39
C ARG A 133 -15.70 12.19 5.64
N GLU A 134 -15.92 10.95 6.07
CA GLU A 134 -14.87 9.97 6.29
C GLU A 134 -14.14 9.59 4.97
N LEU A 135 -14.90 9.43 3.88
CA LEU A 135 -14.30 9.16 2.57
C LEU A 135 -13.44 10.34 2.11
N ALA A 136 -13.92 11.58 2.27
CA ALA A 136 -13.13 12.76 1.92
C ALA A 136 -11.82 12.83 2.74
N ALA A 137 -11.86 12.46 4.02
CA ALA A 137 -10.68 12.42 4.87
C ALA A 137 -9.68 11.33 4.44
N VAL A 138 -10.15 10.14 4.06
CA VAL A 138 -9.30 9.08 3.48
C VAL A 138 -8.71 9.52 2.14
N LEU A 139 -9.48 10.15 1.27
CA LEU A 139 -8.98 10.69 0.01
C LEU A 139 -7.93 11.78 0.23
N ALA A 140 -8.09 12.63 1.23
CA ALA A 140 -7.11 13.64 1.60
C ALA A 140 -5.81 13.00 2.10
N HIS A 141 -5.89 11.90 2.85
CA HIS A 141 -4.74 11.12 3.29
C HIS A 141 -3.97 10.52 2.10
N GLU A 142 -4.67 9.89 1.15
CA GLU A 142 -4.07 9.38 -0.08
C GLU A 142 -3.41 10.50 -0.92
N ILE A 143 -4.06 11.65 -1.03
CA ILE A 143 -3.53 12.83 -1.73
C ILE A 143 -2.29 13.39 -1.02
N ALA A 144 -2.24 13.34 0.31
CA ALA A 144 -1.06 13.75 1.07
C ALA A 144 0.17 12.89 0.70
N HIS A 145 0.03 11.59 0.56
CA HIS A 145 1.11 10.72 0.09
C HIS A 145 1.61 11.07 -1.31
N ILE A 146 0.70 11.44 -2.24
CA ILE A 146 1.09 11.93 -3.57
C ILE A 146 1.88 13.24 -3.43
N ALA A 147 1.39 14.17 -2.62
CA ALA A 147 2.00 15.50 -2.45
C ALA A 147 3.38 15.44 -1.79
N HIS A 148 3.61 14.48 -0.89
CA HIS A 148 4.89 14.25 -0.23
C HIS A 148 5.87 13.39 -1.05
N ASP A 149 5.48 12.93 -2.25
CA ASP A 149 6.26 12.00 -3.12
C ASP A 149 6.58 10.66 -2.44
N ASP A 150 5.71 10.21 -1.52
CA ASP A 150 5.88 8.98 -0.74
C ASP A 150 5.63 7.72 -1.57
N LEU A 151 4.87 7.84 -2.67
CA LEU A 151 4.42 6.71 -3.48
C LEU A 151 5.58 5.86 -4.01
N LYS A 152 6.72 6.48 -4.35
CA LYS A 152 7.90 5.74 -4.86
C LYS A 152 8.44 4.77 -3.83
N VAL A 153 8.55 5.24 -2.58
CA VAL A 153 9.07 4.42 -1.49
C VAL A 153 8.05 3.38 -1.04
N MET A 154 6.77 3.72 -1.04
CA MET A 154 5.69 2.80 -0.73
C MET A 154 5.60 1.67 -1.77
N ASN A 155 5.64 2.01 -3.06
CA ASN A 155 5.66 1.03 -4.14
C ASN A 155 6.90 0.12 -4.06
N LEU A 156 8.08 0.69 -3.77
CA LEU A 156 9.30 -0.08 -3.58
C LEU A 156 9.18 -1.02 -2.37
N ALA A 157 8.63 -0.57 -1.25
CA ALA A 157 8.40 -1.41 -0.08
C ALA A 157 7.44 -2.57 -0.39
N ASP A 158 6.36 -2.32 -1.11
CA ASP A 158 5.43 -3.36 -1.58
C ASP A 158 6.13 -4.36 -2.51
N TYR A 159 6.92 -3.86 -3.45
CA TYR A 159 7.73 -4.69 -4.35
C TYR A 159 8.71 -5.58 -3.58
N VAL A 160 9.47 -5.02 -2.63
CA VAL A 160 10.41 -5.77 -1.77
C VAL A 160 9.66 -6.88 -1.01
N SER A 161 8.48 -6.59 -0.47
CA SER A 161 7.66 -7.59 0.23
C SER A 161 7.20 -8.72 -0.68
N ARG A 162 6.79 -8.42 -1.90
CA ARG A 162 6.37 -9.45 -2.89
C ARG A 162 7.54 -10.32 -3.31
N LEU A 163 8.68 -9.71 -3.64
CA LEU A 163 9.86 -10.44 -4.09
C LEU A 163 10.42 -11.34 -2.98
N THR A 164 10.51 -10.84 -1.75
CA THR A 164 10.92 -11.66 -0.61
C THR A 164 9.91 -12.77 -0.30
N GLY A 165 8.61 -12.55 -0.54
CA GLY A 165 7.59 -13.60 -0.51
C GLY A 165 7.85 -14.73 -1.51
N VAL A 166 8.26 -14.38 -2.73
CA VAL A 166 8.69 -15.36 -3.74
C VAL A 166 9.96 -16.10 -3.29
N TYR A 167 10.93 -15.40 -2.71
CA TYR A 167 12.13 -16.03 -2.15
C TYR A 167 11.77 -17.04 -1.05
N ALA A 168 10.84 -16.68 -0.14
CA ALA A 168 10.39 -17.59 0.91
C ALA A 168 9.71 -18.83 0.34
N LEU A 169 8.86 -18.67 -0.68
CA LEU A 169 8.22 -19.80 -1.35
C LEU A 169 9.27 -20.73 -1.99
N VAL A 170 10.25 -20.17 -2.70
CA VAL A 170 11.36 -20.94 -3.29
C VAL A 170 12.12 -21.68 -2.20
N GLY A 171 12.46 -21.03 -1.08
CA GLY A 171 13.15 -21.68 0.03
C GLY A 171 12.35 -22.84 0.63
N GLN A 172 11.03 -22.66 0.82
CA GLN A 172 10.13 -23.71 1.31
C GLN A 172 10.05 -24.89 0.36
N VAL A 173 9.90 -24.63 -0.93
CA VAL A 173 9.86 -25.69 -1.96
C VAL A 173 11.18 -26.46 -2.01
N LEU A 174 12.32 -25.77 -1.96
CA LEU A 174 13.63 -26.42 -1.92
C LEU A 174 13.80 -27.30 -0.69
N ILE A 175 13.42 -26.83 0.50
CA ILE A 175 13.43 -27.63 1.72
C ILE A 175 12.55 -28.89 1.53
N LEU A 176 11.32 -28.71 1.05
CA LEU A 176 10.39 -29.85 0.86
C LEU A 176 10.95 -30.89 -0.11
N LEU A 177 11.57 -30.48 -1.20
CA LEU A 177 12.11 -31.38 -2.23
C LEU A 177 13.38 -32.10 -1.77
N TYR A 178 14.27 -31.42 -1.07
CA TYR A 178 15.58 -31.99 -0.69
C TYR A 178 15.62 -32.60 0.71
N LEU A 179 14.63 -32.32 1.58
CA LEU A 179 14.57 -32.84 2.93
C LEU A 179 14.60 -34.39 2.99
N PRO A 180 13.88 -35.14 2.12
CA PRO A 180 13.98 -36.60 2.11
C PRO A 180 15.40 -37.09 1.80
N ALA A 181 16.06 -36.51 0.78
CA ALA A 181 17.42 -36.89 0.42
C ALA A 181 18.43 -36.57 1.53
N TRP A 182 18.24 -35.46 2.24
CA TRP A 182 19.06 -35.13 3.40
C TRP A 182 18.85 -36.09 4.58
N LEU A 183 17.60 -36.45 4.89
CA LEU A 183 17.27 -37.40 5.97
C LEU A 183 17.87 -38.79 5.72
N PHE A 184 17.98 -39.21 4.47
CA PHE A 184 18.57 -40.49 4.10
C PHE A 184 20.08 -40.42 3.78
N GLY A 185 20.73 -39.27 4.10
CA GLY A 185 22.20 -39.11 3.98
C GLY A 185 22.72 -38.96 2.54
N GLY A 186 21.85 -38.61 1.58
CA GLY A 186 22.22 -38.48 0.18
C GLY A 186 22.74 -37.11 -0.27
N VAL A 187 22.44 -36.05 0.52
CA VAL A 187 22.75 -34.66 0.11
C VAL A 187 22.98 -33.79 1.34
N ASP A 188 24.01 -32.94 1.28
CA ASP A 188 24.19 -31.84 2.25
C ASP A 188 23.37 -30.63 1.84
N LEU A 189 22.54 -30.11 2.75
CA LEU A 189 21.71 -28.93 2.53
C LEU A 189 22.43 -27.65 2.98
N PRO A 190 22.44 -26.60 2.15
CA PRO A 190 22.95 -25.29 2.54
C PRO A 190 21.92 -24.55 3.44
N TRP A 191 21.73 -25.06 4.67
CA TRP A 191 20.70 -24.60 5.60
C TRP A 191 20.68 -23.09 5.78
N LEU A 192 21.85 -22.46 5.84
CA LEU A 192 21.92 -21.00 6.02
C LEU A 192 21.23 -20.26 4.87
N GLY A 193 21.51 -20.66 3.62
CA GLY A 193 20.88 -20.03 2.45
C GLY A 193 19.37 -20.27 2.39
N LEU A 194 18.94 -21.50 2.72
CA LEU A 194 17.52 -21.84 2.77
C LEU A 194 16.77 -21.07 3.86
N LEU A 195 17.38 -20.92 5.04
CA LEU A 195 16.79 -20.12 6.12
C LEU A 195 16.73 -18.64 5.76
N ILE A 196 17.75 -18.08 5.11
CA ILE A 196 17.70 -16.69 4.61
C ILE A 196 16.55 -16.51 3.64
N LEU A 197 16.33 -17.45 2.70
CA LEU A 197 15.21 -17.41 1.79
C LEU A 197 13.87 -17.46 2.53
N VAL A 198 13.67 -18.45 3.40
CA VAL A 198 12.40 -18.63 4.13
C VAL A 198 12.05 -17.43 5.01
N PHE A 199 13.05 -16.86 5.68
CA PHE A 199 12.85 -15.71 6.55
C PHE A 199 13.00 -14.35 5.86
N SER A 200 13.27 -14.31 4.57
CA SER A 200 13.44 -13.07 3.80
C SER A 200 12.28 -12.06 3.94
N PRO A 201 10.99 -12.45 4.01
CA PRO A 201 9.91 -11.48 4.25
C PRO A 201 10.00 -10.81 5.63
N HIS A 202 10.46 -11.55 6.64
CA HIS A 202 10.63 -11.01 8.00
C HIS A 202 11.81 -10.03 8.06
N LEU A 203 12.91 -10.33 7.36
CA LEU A 203 14.07 -9.43 7.24
C LEU A 203 13.68 -8.15 6.49
N ALA A 204 12.92 -8.26 5.40
CA ALA A 204 12.39 -7.13 4.67
C ALA A 204 11.44 -6.28 5.53
N LEU A 205 10.55 -6.92 6.30
CA LEU A 205 9.64 -6.25 7.22
C LEU A 205 10.40 -5.44 8.28
N LEU A 206 11.48 -5.99 8.87
CA LEU A 206 12.31 -5.25 9.82
C LEU A 206 12.93 -4.00 9.19
N ALA A 207 13.39 -4.08 7.93
CA ALA A 207 13.91 -2.92 7.20
C ALA A 207 12.82 -1.85 6.93
N GLN A 208 11.56 -2.24 6.84
CA GLN A 208 10.42 -1.34 6.57
C GLN A 208 9.86 -0.69 7.84
N LEU A 209 9.87 -1.38 8.99
CA LEU A 209 9.21 -0.94 10.23
C LEU A 209 9.66 0.43 10.76
N GLY A 210 10.93 0.80 10.54
CA GLY A 210 11.46 2.10 10.97
C GLY A 210 11.03 3.28 10.09
N LEU A 211 10.56 3.00 8.88
CA LEU A 211 10.46 3.97 7.79
C LEU A 211 9.04 4.50 7.57
N SER A 212 8.01 3.75 7.95
CA SER A 212 6.63 4.08 7.59
C SER A 212 5.92 4.97 8.62
N ARG A 213 6.28 4.91 9.90
CA ARG A 213 5.53 5.58 10.99
C ARG A 213 5.48 7.09 10.88
N VAL A 214 6.60 7.72 10.55
CA VAL A 214 6.68 9.19 10.45
C VAL A 214 5.81 9.70 9.29
N ARG A 215 5.86 9.02 8.16
CA ARG A 215 5.08 9.37 6.96
C ARG A 215 3.58 9.28 7.18
N GLU A 216 3.12 8.26 7.90
CA GLU A 216 1.70 8.12 8.23
C GLU A 216 1.20 9.30 9.08
N PHE A 217 1.98 9.71 10.09
CA PHE A 217 1.61 10.86 10.91
C PHE A 217 1.64 12.17 10.12
N ASP A 218 2.59 12.33 9.20
CA ASP A 218 2.65 13.50 8.32
C ASP A 218 1.48 13.54 7.32
N ALA A 219 1.11 12.38 6.76
CA ALA A 219 -0.06 12.24 5.89
C ALA A 219 -1.36 12.49 6.65
N ASP A 220 -1.48 11.99 7.89
CA ASP A 220 -2.63 12.26 8.76
C ASP A 220 -2.78 13.76 9.07
N LEU A 221 -1.68 14.41 9.43
CA LEU A 221 -1.68 15.85 9.69
C LEU A 221 -2.01 16.66 8.43
N ALA A 222 -1.47 16.28 7.29
CA ALA A 222 -1.78 16.91 6.01
C ALA A 222 -3.24 16.72 5.63
N ALA A 223 -3.79 15.51 5.78
CA ALA A 223 -5.20 15.22 5.53
C ALA A 223 -6.13 16.04 6.44
N ALA A 224 -5.79 16.14 7.73
CA ALA A 224 -6.53 16.96 8.68
C ALA A 224 -6.53 18.46 8.27
N ARG A 225 -5.39 18.97 7.77
CA ARG A 225 -5.29 20.35 7.25
C ARG A 225 -6.07 20.55 5.95
N LEU A 226 -6.00 19.59 5.01
CA LEU A 226 -6.68 19.66 3.72
C LEU A 226 -8.21 19.66 3.87
N THR A 227 -8.70 18.89 4.83
CA THR A 227 -10.15 18.75 5.09
C THR A 227 -10.67 19.74 6.13
N GLY A 228 -9.83 20.18 7.05
CA GLY A 228 -10.25 20.89 8.27
C GLY A 228 -11.01 19.98 9.26
N ASP A 229 -10.95 18.67 9.11
CA ASP A 229 -11.76 17.71 9.87
C ASP A 229 -10.94 16.49 10.33
N PRO A 230 -10.10 16.63 11.37
CA PRO A 230 -9.33 15.52 11.90
C PRO A 230 -10.20 14.39 12.48
N HIS A 231 -11.41 14.74 12.98
CA HIS A 231 -12.35 13.77 13.54
C HIS A 231 -12.90 12.81 12.47
N ALA A 232 -13.11 13.28 11.24
CA ALA A 232 -13.56 12.43 10.13
C ALA A 232 -12.52 11.37 9.79
N LEU A 233 -11.22 11.72 9.76
CA LEU A 233 -10.15 10.76 9.52
C LEU A 233 -10.01 9.77 10.68
N ALA A 234 -10.06 10.25 11.93
CA ALA A 234 -10.03 9.39 13.12
C ALA A 234 -11.19 8.37 13.12
N SER A 235 -12.40 8.80 12.77
CA SER A 235 -13.56 7.92 12.64
C SER A 235 -13.40 6.90 11.51
N ALA A 236 -12.89 7.33 10.34
CA ALA A 236 -12.61 6.43 9.22
C ALA A 236 -11.60 5.34 9.60
N LEU A 237 -10.48 5.72 10.23
CA LEU A 237 -9.46 4.79 10.70
C LEU A 237 -10.01 3.78 11.70
N ALA A 238 -10.83 4.21 12.66
CA ALA A 238 -11.47 3.32 13.63
C ALA A 238 -12.37 2.28 12.93
N LYS A 239 -13.18 2.70 11.97
CA LYS A 239 -14.04 1.78 11.19
C LYS A 239 -13.24 0.80 10.35
N ILE A 240 -12.22 1.28 9.64
CA ILE A 240 -11.34 0.43 8.81
C ILE A 240 -10.68 -0.63 9.69
N GLU A 241 -10.11 -0.23 10.84
CA GLU A 241 -9.45 -1.15 11.77
C GLU A 241 -10.43 -2.20 12.33
N GLN A 242 -11.60 -1.78 12.78
CA GLN A 242 -12.61 -2.69 13.32
C GLN A 242 -12.99 -3.77 12.30
N ILE A 243 -13.19 -3.38 11.05
CA ILE A 243 -13.58 -4.30 9.98
C ILE A 243 -12.41 -5.22 9.61
N SER A 244 -11.20 -4.68 9.52
CA SER A 244 -9.99 -5.47 9.24
C SER A 244 -9.70 -6.51 10.32
N ARG A 245 -9.95 -6.19 11.60
CA ARG A 245 -9.84 -7.16 12.71
C ARG A 245 -10.83 -8.30 12.56
N THR A 246 -12.06 -8.01 12.19
CA THR A 246 -13.11 -9.03 11.98
C THR A 246 -12.74 -9.99 10.83
N TRP A 247 -12.26 -9.47 9.71
CA TRP A 247 -11.81 -10.30 8.58
C TRP A 247 -10.59 -11.16 8.93
N ARG A 248 -9.60 -10.61 9.65
CA ARG A 248 -8.42 -11.36 10.10
C ARG A 248 -8.76 -12.53 11.02
N ALA A 249 -9.77 -12.40 11.84
CA ALA A 249 -10.24 -13.48 12.72
C ALA A 249 -10.86 -14.66 11.96
N TRP A 250 -11.36 -14.43 10.73
CA TRP A 250 -12.03 -15.46 9.90
C TRP A 250 -11.09 -16.14 8.90
N LEU A 251 -9.93 -15.56 8.61
CA LEU A 251 -8.95 -16.11 7.66
C LEU A 251 -7.88 -16.89 8.44
N LEU A 252 -7.70 -18.15 8.05
CA LEU A 252 -6.60 -18.97 8.57
C LEU A 252 -5.26 -18.28 8.30
N PRO A 253 -4.30 -18.32 9.26
CA PRO A 253 -2.99 -17.73 9.08
C PRO A 253 -2.30 -18.34 7.85
N GLY A 254 -2.03 -17.51 6.83
CA GLY A 254 -1.26 -17.89 5.65
C GLY A 254 -2.02 -18.04 4.34
N TRP A 255 -3.35 -17.98 4.31
CA TRP A 255 -4.14 -18.08 3.08
C TRP A 255 -4.74 -16.72 2.69
N GLY A 256 -4.23 -16.17 1.60
CA GLY A 256 -5.02 -15.37 0.67
C GLY A 256 -5.44 -13.98 1.11
N ASN A 257 -4.57 -13.21 1.76
CA ASN A 257 -4.83 -11.78 1.89
C ASN A 257 -4.09 -11.03 0.77
N PRO A 258 -4.76 -10.57 -0.30
CA PRO A 258 -4.16 -9.72 -1.32
C PRO A 258 -4.05 -8.26 -0.84
N GLU A 259 -3.99 -8.04 0.49
CA GLU A 259 -3.76 -6.71 1.01
C GLU A 259 -2.36 -6.25 0.63
N PRO A 260 -2.21 -5.06 0.02
CA PRO A 260 -0.91 -4.43 -0.15
C PRO A 260 -0.17 -4.40 1.18
N SER A 261 1.14 -4.63 1.17
CA SER A 261 1.98 -4.75 2.38
C SER A 261 1.95 -3.52 3.28
N TRP A 262 1.57 -2.35 2.75
CA TRP A 262 1.46 -1.12 3.52
C TRP A 262 0.41 -1.15 4.65
N LEU A 263 -0.63 -1.98 4.54
CA LEU A 263 -1.57 -2.22 5.64
C LEU A 263 -0.93 -2.92 6.85
N ARG A 264 0.22 -3.59 6.66
CA ARG A 264 0.95 -4.27 7.73
C ARG A 264 2.00 -3.40 8.40
N THR A 265 2.39 -2.29 7.76
CA THR A 265 3.48 -1.41 8.23
C THR A 265 3.00 -0.13 8.92
N HIS A 266 1.68 0.11 8.98
CA HIS A 266 1.15 1.28 9.65
C HIS A 266 1.41 1.26 11.16
N PRO A 267 1.69 2.42 11.78
CA PRO A 267 1.68 2.57 13.23
C PRO A 267 0.32 2.16 13.79
N ALA A 268 0.30 1.77 15.07
CA ALA A 268 -0.94 1.37 15.72
C ALA A 268 -2.05 2.40 15.45
N THR A 269 -3.15 1.96 14.89
CA THR A 269 -4.28 2.83 14.51
C THR A 269 -4.77 3.68 15.68
N GLU A 270 -4.67 3.14 16.91
CA GLU A 270 -5.01 3.85 18.14
C GLU A 270 -4.11 5.09 18.38
N GLU A 271 -2.83 5.02 18.05
CA GLU A 271 -1.90 6.16 18.17
C GLU A 271 -2.22 7.24 17.14
N ARG A 272 -2.53 6.86 15.89
CA ARG A 272 -2.96 7.79 14.84
C ARG A 272 -4.25 8.51 15.26
N ILE A 273 -5.25 7.76 15.70
CA ILE A 273 -6.54 8.31 16.18
C ILE A 273 -6.30 9.28 17.34
N ARG A 274 -5.51 8.89 18.35
CA ARG A 274 -5.22 9.75 19.50
C ARG A 274 -4.58 11.07 19.07
N ARG A 275 -3.60 11.04 18.16
CA ARG A 275 -2.94 12.24 17.63
C ARG A 275 -3.89 13.12 16.84
N LEU A 276 -4.74 12.55 16.00
CA LEU A 276 -5.75 13.28 15.24
C LEU A 276 -6.75 13.98 16.16
N LEU A 277 -7.23 13.31 17.20
CA LEU A 277 -8.17 13.88 18.17
C LEU A 277 -7.55 14.97 19.06
N ALA A 278 -6.22 14.99 19.20
CA ALA A 278 -5.48 16.02 19.92
C ALA A 278 -5.17 17.26 19.06
N LEU A 279 -5.46 17.24 17.76
CA LEU A 279 -5.24 18.37 16.87
C LEU A 279 -6.30 19.44 17.10
N ASP A 280 -5.87 20.61 17.55
CA ASP A 280 -6.67 21.84 17.54
C ASP A 280 -6.31 22.64 16.27
N LEU A 281 -7.01 22.35 15.18
CA LEU A 281 -6.80 23.03 13.90
C LEU A 281 -7.84 24.16 13.75
N PRO A 282 -7.40 25.40 13.48
CA PRO A 282 -8.32 26.44 13.08
C PRO A 282 -9.02 26.02 11.78
N ALA A 283 -10.30 26.34 11.65
CA ALA A 283 -11.03 26.13 10.40
C ALA A 283 -10.23 26.79 9.25
N PRO A 284 -10.07 26.10 8.10
CA PRO A 284 -9.28 26.63 6.98
C PRO A 284 -9.87 27.97 6.54
N ALA A 285 -9.10 29.04 6.68
CA ALA A 285 -9.57 30.42 6.47
C ALA A 285 -10.00 30.71 5.02
N ASP A 286 -9.49 29.96 4.02
CA ASP A 286 -9.72 30.19 2.59
C ASP A 286 -10.41 29.04 1.84
N SER A 287 -10.82 28.00 2.54
CA SER A 287 -11.38 26.83 1.87
C SER A 287 -12.87 26.71 2.23
N GLY A 288 -13.71 26.99 1.27
CA GLY A 288 -15.12 26.64 1.35
C GLY A 288 -15.33 25.17 1.76
N PRO A 289 -16.49 24.79 2.28
CA PRO A 289 -16.76 23.41 2.66
C PRO A 289 -16.48 22.48 1.48
N LEU A 290 -15.90 21.31 1.76
CA LEU A 290 -15.75 20.27 0.74
C LEU A 290 -17.14 19.96 0.15
N PRO A 291 -17.25 19.72 -1.16
CA PRO A 291 -18.53 19.41 -1.78
C PRO A 291 -19.21 18.28 -1.02
N ALA A 292 -20.45 18.51 -0.58
CA ALA A 292 -21.22 17.50 0.13
C ALA A 292 -21.33 16.25 -0.78
N PHE A 293 -20.70 15.19 -0.37
CA PHE A 293 -20.71 13.92 -1.10
C PHE A 293 -21.85 13.08 -0.55
N THR A 294 -22.94 12.97 -1.30
CA THR A 294 -23.89 11.90 -1.04
C THR A 294 -23.33 10.67 -1.74
N PRO A 295 -23.07 9.54 -1.05
CA PRO A 295 -22.81 8.30 -1.75
C PRO A 295 -24.13 7.92 -2.42
N ALA A 296 -24.41 8.51 -3.60
CA ALA A 296 -25.26 7.83 -4.53
C ALA A 296 -24.58 6.46 -4.64
N ALA A 297 -25.25 5.42 -4.17
CA ALA A 297 -24.84 4.04 -4.42
C ALA A 297 -24.34 4.06 -5.86
N ALA A 298 -23.02 4.06 -6.01
CA ALA A 298 -22.42 4.36 -7.29
C ALA A 298 -23.15 3.45 -8.25
N ASN A 299 -23.84 4.02 -9.23
CA ASN A 299 -24.43 3.27 -10.33
C ASN A 299 -23.28 2.70 -11.20
N VAL A 300 -22.24 2.28 -10.52
CA VAL A 300 -21.25 1.34 -11.04
C VAL A 300 -22.09 0.10 -11.28
N ARG A 301 -22.43 -0.15 -12.55
CA ARG A 301 -23.14 -1.37 -12.97
C ARG A 301 -22.49 -2.52 -12.21
N ARG A 302 -23.15 -2.98 -11.16
CA ARG A 302 -22.74 -4.18 -10.42
C ARG A 302 -22.80 -5.27 -11.48
N VAL A 303 -21.63 -5.75 -11.89
CA VAL A 303 -21.59 -6.95 -12.74
C VAL A 303 -22.26 -8.04 -11.91
N PRO A 304 -23.31 -8.68 -12.40
CA PRO A 304 -23.98 -9.74 -11.67
C PRO A 304 -22.93 -10.74 -11.17
N ARG A 305 -22.89 -10.99 -9.88
CA ARG A 305 -21.96 -11.97 -9.29
C ARG A 305 -22.68 -13.31 -9.21
N TRP A 306 -21.99 -14.33 -9.72
CA TRP A 306 -22.41 -15.69 -9.47
C TRP A 306 -22.02 -16.08 -8.04
N TYR A 307 -22.99 -16.49 -7.23
CA TYR A 307 -22.75 -17.04 -5.90
C TYR A 307 -22.82 -18.58 -5.95
N PRO A 308 -22.01 -19.32 -5.14
CA PRO A 308 -22.17 -20.74 -5.00
C PRO A 308 -23.61 -21.05 -4.54
N GLY A 309 -24.43 -21.61 -5.44
CA GLY A 309 -25.87 -21.79 -5.26
C GLY A 309 -26.71 -21.30 -6.45
N GLY A 310 -26.08 -20.71 -7.49
CA GLY A 310 -26.75 -20.40 -8.76
C GLY A 310 -27.60 -19.13 -8.77
N ILE A 311 -27.44 -18.23 -7.81
CA ILE A 311 -28.23 -16.99 -7.72
C ILE A 311 -27.41 -15.82 -8.29
N TRP A 312 -27.99 -15.13 -9.27
CA TRP A 312 -27.50 -13.86 -9.83
C TRP A 312 -28.15 -12.69 -9.07
N ARG A 313 -27.36 -11.82 -8.48
CA ARG A 313 -27.80 -10.52 -7.90
C ARG A 313 -26.91 -9.40 -8.31
#